data_e92fece12ac245b5b8449778efb8984c
#
_entry.id   e92fece12ac245b5b8449778efb8984c
#
_cell.length_a   1.000
_cell.length_b   1.000
_cell.length_c   1.000
_cell.angle_alpha   90.00
_cell.angle_beta   90.00
_cell.angle_gamma   90.00
#
_symmetry.space_group_name_H-M   'P 1'
#
loop_
_entity.id
_entity.type
_entity.pdbx_description
1 polymer ?
#
loop_
_entity_poly.entity_id
_entity_poly.type
_entity_poly.pdbx_seq_one_letter_code
_entity_poly.pdbx_strand_id
1 'polypeptide(L)'
;MDTWKFYDITHRGHVVCNPTSEEKLARLVDLVQLPTAARVVDIACGKGEFLIRLVEAYGVRGVGVDLSPFFIADAERRLRARVPQAGITFTQMDGGDFRPDKPHSLTLASCIGASWVFGGHGRTLDALVGMTEPDGWVIVGEPYWLREPSDEHLLACGLTRDAFGSHAENVEAGELRGLDLVHTLVSSKDDWDRYEGLQWHAMAEYARANQDDPDLPELLERVAKEKSVYLRWGRDALGWAIYVFRCPPARRVWAMRQRRV
;
A
#
# COMPACT_ATOMS: atom_id res chain seq x y z
N MET A 1 -16.52 -12.21 -14.81
CA MET A 1 -16.43 -10.78 -14.36
C MET A 1 -15.00 -10.29 -14.44
N ASP A 2 -14.78 -9.02 -14.84
CA ASP A 2 -13.48 -8.37 -14.77
C ASP A 2 -13.13 -7.98 -13.33
N THR A 3 -11.98 -8.43 -12.85
CA THR A 3 -11.49 -8.14 -11.48
C THR A 3 -11.33 -6.64 -11.23
N TRP A 4 -10.90 -5.88 -12.24
CA TRP A 4 -10.73 -4.41 -12.10
C TRP A 4 -12.06 -3.68 -11.99
N LYS A 5 -13.12 -4.14 -12.65
CA LYS A 5 -14.49 -3.63 -12.47
C LYS A 5 -14.95 -3.76 -11.02
N PHE A 6 -14.66 -4.91 -10.38
CA PHE A 6 -14.99 -5.12 -8.97
C PHE A 6 -14.30 -4.10 -8.07
N TYR A 7 -12.99 -3.91 -8.23
CA TYR A 7 -12.24 -2.97 -7.42
C TYR A 7 -12.59 -1.50 -7.72
N ASP A 8 -12.89 -1.13 -8.97
CA ASP A 8 -13.39 0.21 -9.31
C ASP A 8 -14.69 0.52 -8.56
N ILE A 9 -15.62 -0.42 -8.53
CA ILE A 9 -16.90 -0.26 -7.85
C ILE A 9 -16.70 -0.16 -6.34
N THR A 10 -16.03 -1.14 -5.74
CA THR A 10 -15.91 -1.25 -4.28
C THR A 10 -15.06 -0.13 -3.69
N HIS A 11 -14.05 0.35 -4.41
CA HIS A 11 -13.18 1.41 -3.93
C HIS A 11 -13.60 2.82 -4.38
N ARG A 12 -14.76 2.96 -5.03
CA ARG A 12 -15.22 4.28 -5.54
C ARG A 12 -15.24 5.37 -4.48
N GLY A 13 -15.69 5.05 -3.28
CA GLY A 13 -15.76 5.96 -2.13
C GLY A 13 -14.44 6.18 -1.38
N HIS A 14 -13.39 5.43 -1.70
CA HIS A 14 -12.12 5.50 -0.99
C HIS A 14 -11.22 6.63 -1.51
N VAL A 15 -10.63 7.36 -0.59
CA VAL A 15 -9.50 8.28 -0.85
C VAL A 15 -8.20 7.48 -0.77
N VAL A 16 -8.07 6.64 0.25
CA VAL A 16 -6.94 5.73 0.50
C VAL A 16 -7.43 4.30 0.34
N CYS A 17 -6.80 3.52 -0.53
CA CYS A 17 -7.24 2.16 -0.90
C CYS A 17 -6.67 1.08 0.03
N ASN A 18 -6.57 1.36 1.31
CA ASN A 18 -6.19 0.44 2.39
C ASN A 18 -6.79 0.92 3.72
N PRO A 19 -6.76 0.14 4.82
CA PRO A 19 -7.38 0.52 6.08
C PRO A 19 -6.56 1.56 6.87
N THR A 20 -6.12 2.62 6.20
CA THR A 20 -5.43 3.76 6.81
C THR A 20 -6.33 5.00 6.75
N SER A 21 -6.48 5.72 7.85
CA SER A 21 -7.24 6.98 7.84
C SER A 21 -6.46 8.10 7.14
N GLU A 22 -7.18 9.11 6.68
CA GLU A 22 -6.56 10.28 6.04
C GLU A 22 -5.64 11.05 7.00
N GLU A 23 -5.97 11.08 8.31
CA GLU A 23 -5.14 11.68 9.35
C GLU A 23 -3.83 10.91 9.54
N LYS A 24 -3.88 9.58 9.49
CA LYS A 24 -2.66 8.74 9.56
C LYS A 24 -1.80 8.93 8.32
N LEU A 25 -2.42 9.04 7.14
CA LEU A 25 -1.68 9.34 5.91
C LEU A 25 -1.04 10.74 5.96
N ALA A 26 -1.73 11.74 6.51
CA ALA A 26 -1.16 13.08 6.73
C ALA A 26 0.05 13.02 7.68
N ARG A 27 -0.07 12.27 8.79
CA ARG A 27 1.08 12.04 9.70
C ARG A 27 2.24 11.35 9.03
N LEU A 28 2.00 10.40 8.11
CA LEU A 28 3.06 9.77 7.33
C LEU A 28 3.80 10.80 6.48
N VAL A 29 3.07 11.68 5.81
CA VAL A 29 3.65 12.77 5.01
C VAL A 29 4.52 13.67 5.89
N ASP A 30 4.03 14.08 7.07
CA ASP A 30 4.78 14.94 8.00
C ASP A 30 6.05 14.28 8.54
N LEU A 31 6.04 12.95 8.73
CA LEU A 31 7.18 12.19 9.25
C LEU A 31 8.36 12.13 8.27
N VAL A 32 8.12 12.03 6.97
CA VAL A 32 9.18 11.76 6.00
C VAL A 32 10.04 12.98 5.66
N GLN A 33 9.57 14.22 5.89
CA GLN A 33 10.30 15.48 5.74
C GLN A 33 11.24 15.51 4.53
N LEU A 34 10.69 15.40 3.33
CA LEU A 34 11.46 15.28 2.10
C LEU A 34 12.05 16.64 1.65
N PRO A 35 13.26 16.65 1.08
CA PRO A 35 13.79 17.86 0.43
C PRO A 35 12.97 18.17 -0.84
N THR A 36 12.94 19.44 -1.22
CA THR A 36 12.30 19.86 -2.48
C THR A 36 12.88 19.10 -3.67
N ALA A 37 12.01 18.67 -4.58
CA ALA A 37 12.36 17.86 -5.75
C ALA A 37 12.97 16.49 -5.43
N ALA A 38 12.78 15.96 -4.20
CA ALA A 38 13.09 14.58 -3.88
C ALA A 38 12.49 13.61 -4.92
N ARG A 39 13.24 12.56 -5.25
CA ARG A 39 12.78 11.55 -6.21
C ARG A 39 12.09 10.41 -5.49
N VAL A 40 10.85 10.14 -5.86
CA VAL A 40 10.01 9.18 -5.17
C VAL A 40 9.38 8.17 -6.14
N VAL A 41 9.10 6.96 -5.65
CA VAL A 41 8.23 5.99 -6.31
C VAL A 41 7.22 5.44 -5.32
N ASP A 42 6.00 5.21 -5.80
CA ASP A 42 4.98 4.46 -5.07
C ASP A 42 4.51 3.27 -5.93
N ILE A 43 4.83 2.07 -5.48
CA ILE A 43 4.48 0.83 -6.17
C ILE A 43 3.10 0.38 -5.69
N ALA A 44 2.22 0.03 -6.65
CA ALA A 44 0.80 -0.19 -6.42
C ALA A 44 0.14 1.02 -5.72
N CYS A 45 0.33 2.18 -6.35
CA CYS A 45 -0.03 3.49 -5.78
C CYS A 45 -1.55 3.72 -5.64
N GLY A 46 -2.38 2.81 -6.14
CA GLY A 46 -3.83 2.96 -6.15
C GLY A 46 -4.24 4.27 -6.81
N LYS A 47 -5.05 5.07 -6.12
CA LYS A 47 -5.53 6.37 -6.58
C LYS A 47 -4.54 7.53 -6.37
N GLY A 48 -3.27 7.23 -6.05
CA GLY A 48 -2.17 8.18 -5.98
C GLY A 48 -2.18 9.15 -4.80
N GLU A 49 -3.07 8.96 -3.81
CA GLU A 49 -3.27 9.95 -2.74
C GLU A 49 -1.99 10.24 -1.94
N PHE A 50 -1.19 9.21 -1.64
CA PHE A 50 0.08 9.41 -0.93
C PHE A 50 1.04 10.30 -1.73
N LEU A 51 1.27 9.98 -3.01
CA LEU A 51 2.14 10.79 -3.87
C LEU A 51 1.64 12.22 -4.05
N ILE A 52 0.33 12.41 -4.23
CA ILE A 52 -0.28 13.73 -4.37
C ILE A 52 -0.01 14.57 -3.12
N ARG A 53 -0.19 14.02 -1.92
CA ARG A 53 0.12 14.72 -0.65
C ARG A 53 1.62 15.02 -0.50
N LEU A 54 2.50 14.13 -0.95
CA LEU A 54 3.95 14.39 -0.96
C LEU A 54 4.31 15.56 -1.90
N VAL A 55 3.67 15.65 -3.06
CA VAL A 55 3.85 16.78 -3.97
C VAL A 55 3.36 18.08 -3.35
N GLU A 56 2.18 18.07 -2.76
CA GLU A 56 1.61 19.26 -2.10
C GLU A 56 2.51 19.78 -0.97
N ALA A 57 3.07 18.85 -0.18
CA ALA A 57 3.89 19.20 0.97
C ALA A 57 5.33 19.61 0.58
N TYR A 58 5.93 18.93 -0.40
CA TYR A 58 7.40 19.02 -0.63
C TYR A 58 7.79 19.29 -2.08
N GLY A 59 6.87 19.29 -3.04
CA GLY A 59 7.20 19.48 -4.45
C GLY A 59 8.08 18.35 -5.02
N VAL A 60 7.85 17.12 -4.57
CA VAL A 60 8.60 15.94 -5.03
C VAL A 60 8.39 15.63 -6.51
N ARG A 61 9.29 14.83 -7.09
CA ARG A 61 9.19 14.30 -8.46
C ARG A 61 9.22 12.78 -8.43
N GLY A 62 8.49 12.14 -9.32
CA GLY A 62 8.54 10.67 -9.36
C GLY A 62 7.39 10.02 -10.10
N VAL A 63 7.18 8.76 -9.78
CA VAL A 63 6.25 7.88 -10.49
C VAL A 63 5.38 7.14 -9.48
N GLY A 64 4.08 7.08 -9.74
CA GLY A 64 3.18 6.09 -9.17
C GLY A 64 2.88 5.02 -10.21
N VAL A 65 2.99 3.76 -9.84
CA VAL A 65 2.63 2.65 -10.71
C VAL A 65 1.51 1.83 -10.10
N ASP A 66 0.54 1.45 -10.91
CA ASP A 66 -0.56 0.55 -10.51
C ASP A 66 -1.01 -0.26 -11.73
N LEU A 67 -1.53 -1.45 -11.48
CA LEU A 67 -2.00 -2.32 -12.56
C LEU A 67 -3.43 -1.97 -13.01
N SER A 68 -4.22 -1.32 -12.13
CA SER A 68 -5.60 -0.94 -12.40
C SER A 68 -5.69 0.30 -13.30
N PRO A 69 -6.27 0.20 -14.51
CA PRO A 69 -6.48 1.36 -15.38
C PRO A 69 -7.42 2.39 -14.73
N PHE A 70 -8.37 1.94 -13.92
CA PHE A 70 -9.33 2.81 -13.23
C PHE A 70 -8.65 3.63 -12.12
N PHE A 71 -7.75 3.01 -11.35
CA PHE A 71 -7.01 3.71 -10.31
C PHE A 71 -6.04 4.73 -10.90
N ILE A 72 -5.34 4.38 -11.98
CA ILE A 72 -4.46 5.31 -12.69
C ILE A 72 -5.25 6.51 -13.24
N ALA A 73 -6.38 6.27 -13.89
CA ALA A 73 -7.23 7.37 -14.41
C ALA A 73 -7.72 8.29 -13.26
N ASP A 74 -8.07 7.71 -12.11
CA ASP A 74 -8.47 8.45 -10.91
C ASP A 74 -7.31 9.27 -10.32
N ALA A 75 -6.12 8.66 -10.19
CA ALA A 75 -4.91 9.32 -9.71
C ALA A 75 -4.52 10.53 -10.58
N GLU A 76 -4.52 10.36 -11.90
CA GLU A 76 -4.25 11.46 -12.84
C GLU A 76 -5.29 12.59 -12.75
N ARG A 77 -6.59 12.26 -12.64
CA ARG A 77 -7.65 13.24 -12.47
C ARG A 77 -7.45 14.05 -11.18
N ARG A 78 -7.15 13.38 -10.07
CA ARG A 78 -6.90 14.01 -8.77
C ARG A 78 -5.66 14.90 -8.80
N LEU A 79 -4.57 14.41 -9.39
CA LEU A 79 -3.33 15.18 -9.54
C LEU A 79 -3.58 16.46 -10.33
N ARG A 80 -4.22 16.37 -11.48
CA ARG A 80 -4.55 17.55 -12.31
C ARG A 80 -5.42 18.56 -11.58
N ALA A 81 -6.37 18.10 -10.75
CA ALA A 81 -7.26 18.97 -9.99
C ALA A 81 -6.56 19.70 -8.83
N ARG A 82 -5.56 19.07 -8.19
CA ARG A 82 -4.92 19.59 -6.99
C ARG A 82 -3.57 20.23 -7.27
N VAL A 83 -2.74 19.64 -8.14
CA VAL A 83 -1.37 20.10 -8.43
C VAL A 83 -1.08 19.95 -9.93
N PRO A 84 -1.65 20.80 -10.79
CA PRO A 84 -1.57 20.64 -12.26
C PRO A 84 -0.16 20.71 -12.84
N GLN A 85 0.79 21.29 -12.11
CA GLN A 85 2.20 21.45 -12.52
C GLN A 85 3.14 20.47 -11.79
N ALA A 86 2.60 19.38 -11.24
CA ALA A 86 3.38 18.40 -10.50
C ALA A 86 4.41 17.67 -11.36
N GLY A 87 5.56 17.39 -10.79
CA GLY A 87 6.59 16.52 -11.39
C GLY A 87 6.34 15.02 -11.17
N ILE A 88 5.07 14.60 -11.02
CA ILE A 88 4.64 13.21 -10.84
C ILE A 88 3.95 12.71 -12.10
N THR A 89 4.22 11.47 -12.46
CA THR A 89 3.46 10.71 -13.46
C THR A 89 2.85 9.46 -12.84
N PHE A 90 1.68 9.07 -13.34
CA PHE A 90 1.07 7.79 -13.02
C PHE A 90 1.13 6.88 -14.25
N THR A 91 1.52 5.62 -14.05
CA THR A 91 1.73 4.67 -15.15
C THR A 91 1.02 3.37 -14.84
N GLN A 92 0.19 2.91 -15.78
CA GLN A 92 -0.40 1.58 -15.71
C GLN A 92 0.67 0.54 -16.05
N MET A 93 1.16 -0.20 -15.05
CA MET A 93 2.11 -1.29 -15.24
C MET A 93 2.12 -2.23 -14.03
N ASP A 94 2.65 -3.44 -14.22
CA ASP A 94 2.95 -4.31 -13.08
C ASP A 94 4.10 -3.68 -12.27
N GLY A 95 3.84 -3.45 -10.97
CA GLY A 95 4.85 -2.87 -10.08
C GLY A 95 6.11 -3.73 -9.95
N GLY A 96 6.01 -5.05 -10.13
CA GLY A 96 7.15 -5.97 -10.17
C GLY A 96 8.12 -5.72 -11.34
N ASP A 97 7.64 -5.07 -12.41
CA ASP A 97 8.43 -4.72 -13.58
C ASP A 97 9.06 -3.32 -13.49
N PHE A 98 8.66 -2.52 -12.50
CA PHE A 98 9.24 -1.18 -12.35
C PHE A 98 10.73 -1.25 -12.01
N ARG A 99 11.52 -0.44 -12.71
CA ARG A 99 12.95 -0.24 -12.43
C ARG A 99 13.26 1.25 -12.50
N PRO A 100 13.92 1.83 -11.49
CA PRO A 100 14.42 3.20 -11.58
C PRO A 100 15.57 3.27 -12.59
N ASP A 101 15.82 4.45 -13.18
CA ASP A 101 16.91 4.68 -14.12
C ASP A 101 18.28 4.25 -13.56
N LYS A 102 18.44 4.38 -12.26
CA LYS A 102 19.65 3.96 -11.53
C LYS A 102 19.24 3.30 -10.21
N PRO A 103 19.89 2.17 -9.82
CA PRO A 103 19.67 1.60 -8.50
C PRO A 103 20.12 2.60 -7.41
N HIS A 104 19.54 2.46 -6.24
CA HIS A 104 19.86 3.29 -5.07
C HIS A 104 19.86 4.80 -5.33
N SER A 105 18.83 5.28 -6.02
CA SER A 105 18.78 6.68 -6.48
C SER A 105 17.50 7.41 -6.09
N LEU A 106 16.56 6.74 -5.43
CA LEU A 106 15.31 7.35 -4.98
C LEU A 106 15.42 7.77 -3.52
N THR A 107 14.95 8.97 -3.22
CA THR A 107 14.89 9.49 -1.84
C THR A 107 13.81 8.78 -1.03
N LEU A 108 12.75 8.28 -1.70
CA LEU A 108 11.70 7.48 -1.08
C LEU A 108 11.18 6.44 -2.07
N ALA A 109 11.07 5.19 -1.60
CA ALA A 109 10.34 4.13 -2.29
C ALA A 109 9.28 3.54 -1.36
N SER A 110 8.05 3.39 -1.87
CA SER A 110 6.91 2.87 -1.11
C SER A 110 6.17 1.76 -1.85
N CYS A 111 5.55 0.87 -1.08
CA CYS A 111 4.54 -0.09 -1.50
C CYS A 111 3.57 -0.29 -0.34
N ILE A 112 2.41 0.37 -0.38
CA ILE A 112 1.51 0.43 0.76
C ILE A 112 0.27 -0.44 0.50
N GLY A 113 0.35 -1.73 0.88
CA GLY A 113 -0.76 -2.66 0.81
C GLY A 113 -0.80 -3.57 -0.41
N ALA A 114 0.36 -3.85 -0.99
CA ALA A 114 0.44 -4.73 -2.16
C ALA A 114 1.76 -5.54 -2.21
N SER A 115 2.21 -6.06 -1.08
CA SER A 115 3.48 -6.82 -1.00
C SER A 115 3.51 -8.06 -1.89
N TRP A 116 2.33 -8.60 -2.28
CA TRP A 116 2.23 -9.69 -3.25
C TRP A 116 2.84 -9.36 -4.62
N VAL A 117 2.96 -8.09 -5.01
CA VAL A 117 3.61 -7.63 -6.25
C VAL A 117 5.04 -8.17 -6.35
N PHE A 118 5.75 -8.25 -5.23
CA PHE A 118 7.10 -8.80 -5.16
C PHE A 118 7.15 -10.21 -4.54
N GLY A 119 6.00 -10.80 -4.22
CA GLY A 119 5.90 -12.13 -3.60
C GLY A 119 6.12 -12.13 -2.09
N GLY A 120 5.62 -11.09 -1.39
CA GLY A 120 5.52 -10.97 0.06
C GLY A 120 6.39 -9.88 0.67
N HIS A 121 6.18 -9.63 1.96
CA HIS A 121 6.76 -8.50 2.71
C HIS A 121 8.29 -8.40 2.59
N GLY A 122 9.01 -9.50 2.85
CA GLY A 122 10.46 -9.51 2.78
C GLY A 122 11.02 -9.15 1.40
N ARG A 123 10.45 -9.72 0.32
CA ARG A 123 10.88 -9.42 -1.05
C ARG A 123 10.52 -7.99 -1.45
N THR A 124 9.41 -7.46 -0.95
CA THR A 124 9.06 -6.04 -1.14
C THR A 124 10.10 -5.14 -0.53
N LEU A 125 10.53 -5.41 0.71
CA LEU A 125 11.62 -4.67 1.35
C LEU A 125 12.92 -4.75 0.54
N ASP A 126 13.31 -5.94 0.03
CA ASP A 126 14.50 -6.10 -0.83
C ASP A 126 14.43 -5.23 -2.08
N ALA A 127 13.27 -5.22 -2.76
CA ALA A 127 13.05 -4.43 -3.96
C ALA A 127 13.16 -2.93 -3.67
N LEU A 128 12.47 -2.44 -2.63
CA LEU A 128 12.47 -1.02 -2.26
C LEU A 128 13.84 -0.54 -1.79
N VAL A 129 14.58 -1.35 -1.00
CA VAL A 129 15.97 -1.05 -0.61
C VAL A 129 16.87 -0.92 -1.84
N GLY A 130 16.71 -1.80 -2.83
CA GLY A 130 17.46 -1.73 -4.09
C GLY A 130 17.22 -0.46 -4.91
N MET A 131 16.09 0.19 -4.72
CA MET A 131 15.72 1.46 -5.38
C MET A 131 16.17 2.69 -4.59
N THR A 132 16.26 2.59 -3.26
CA THR A 132 16.40 3.72 -2.33
C THR A 132 17.87 4.07 -2.08
N GLU A 133 18.19 5.36 -2.10
CA GLU A 133 19.52 5.87 -1.79
C GLU A 133 19.87 5.69 -0.30
N PRO A 134 21.16 5.69 0.07
CA PRO A 134 21.54 5.75 1.49
C PRO A 134 20.87 6.94 2.19
N ASP A 135 20.43 6.73 3.42
CA ASP A 135 19.63 7.68 4.20
C ASP A 135 18.29 8.07 3.58
N GLY A 136 17.80 7.28 2.61
CA GLY A 136 16.47 7.42 2.01
C GLY A 136 15.39 6.66 2.78
N TRP A 137 14.14 6.81 2.37
CA TRP A 137 12.98 6.23 3.02
C TRP A 137 12.48 4.99 2.29
N VAL A 138 12.21 3.94 3.05
CA VAL A 138 11.51 2.72 2.61
C VAL A 138 10.21 2.61 3.41
N ILE A 139 9.07 2.59 2.71
CA ILE A 139 7.75 2.57 3.35
C ILE A 139 6.96 1.39 2.82
N VAL A 140 6.50 0.52 3.72
CA VAL A 140 5.68 -0.64 3.38
C VAL A 140 4.44 -0.67 4.24
N GLY A 141 3.27 -0.85 3.62
CA GLY A 141 2.03 -1.15 4.32
C GLY A 141 1.74 -2.65 4.23
N GLU A 142 1.50 -3.30 5.36
CA GLU A 142 1.36 -4.76 5.42
C GLU A 142 0.31 -5.20 6.44
N PRO A 143 -0.55 -6.18 6.11
CA PRO A 143 -1.32 -6.90 7.11
C PRO A 143 -0.42 -7.69 8.06
N TYR A 144 -0.94 -8.02 9.23
CA TYR A 144 -0.31 -8.93 10.15
C TYR A 144 -1.37 -9.64 11.01
N TRP A 145 -1.03 -10.81 11.55
CA TRP A 145 -1.91 -11.51 12.46
C TRP A 145 -1.86 -10.86 13.85
N LEU A 146 -3.02 -10.37 14.33
CA LEU A 146 -3.22 -9.95 15.72
C LEU A 146 -3.31 -11.15 16.67
N ARG A 147 -3.79 -12.26 16.17
CA ARG A 147 -3.91 -13.56 16.84
C ARG A 147 -3.87 -14.67 15.82
N GLU A 148 -3.55 -15.86 16.27
CA GLU A 148 -3.55 -17.05 15.43
C GLU A 148 -4.89 -17.22 14.70
N PRO A 149 -4.92 -17.27 13.36
CA PRO A 149 -6.16 -17.47 12.60
C PRO A 149 -6.65 -18.93 12.74
N SER A 150 -7.97 -19.12 12.80
CA SER A 150 -8.56 -20.47 12.79
C SER A 150 -8.49 -21.08 11.38
N ASP A 151 -8.59 -22.43 11.32
CA ASP A 151 -8.60 -23.14 10.04
C ASP A 151 -9.80 -22.74 9.18
N GLU A 152 -10.97 -22.48 9.79
CA GLU A 152 -12.16 -22.00 9.10
C GLU A 152 -11.91 -20.61 8.48
N HIS A 153 -11.22 -19.71 9.20
CA HIS A 153 -10.87 -18.39 8.67
C HIS A 153 -9.95 -18.53 7.44
N LEU A 154 -8.88 -19.30 7.58
CA LEU A 154 -7.92 -19.52 6.50
C LEU A 154 -8.58 -20.11 5.26
N LEU A 155 -9.43 -21.13 5.45
CA LEU A 155 -10.19 -21.74 4.35
C LEU A 155 -11.15 -20.74 3.68
N ALA A 156 -11.84 -19.92 4.47
CA ALA A 156 -12.83 -18.96 3.95
C ALA A 156 -12.19 -17.85 3.11
N CYS A 157 -11.00 -17.37 3.51
CA CYS A 157 -10.27 -16.33 2.77
C CYS A 157 -9.27 -16.88 1.74
N GLY A 158 -9.01 -18.18 1.71
CA GLY A 158 -8.03 -18.81 0.79
C GLY A 158 -6.58 -18.48 1.12
N LEU A 159 -6.28 -18.19 2.38
CA LEU A 159 -4.95 -17.88 2.88
C LEU A 159 -4.33 -19.06 3.63
N THR A 160 -3.02 -19.03 3.77
CA THR A 160 -2.24 -19.91 4.64
C THR A 160 -1.78 -19.14 5.90
N ARG A 161 -1.34 -19.85 6.95
CA ARG A 161 -0.89 -19.21 8.20
C ARG A 161 0.30 -18.29 7.99
N ASP A 162 1.19 -18.65 7.08
CA ASP A 162 2.39 -17.93 6.69
C ASP A 162 2.15 -16.80 5.67
N ALA A 163 0.87 -16.55 5.28
CA ALA A 163 0.54 -15.43 4.40
C ALA A 163 0.93 -14.08 5.02
N PHE A 164 0.79 -13.96 6.34
CA PHE A 164 1.20 -12.79 7.11
C PHE A 164 1.97 -13.19 8.35
N GLY A 165 2.98 -12.41 8.72
CA GLY A 165 3.64 -12.52 10.01
C GLY A 165 2.89 -11.77 11.12
N SER A 166 3.49 -11.66 12.27
CA SER A 166 3.11 -10.74 13.35
C SER A 166 3.63 -9.33 13.07
N HIS A 167 3.14 -8.35 13.84
CA HIS A 167 3.68 -6.97 13.76
C HIS A 167 5.18 -6.90 14.03
N ALA A 168 5.69 -7.70 14.99
CA ALA A 168 7.11 -7.75 15.31
C ALA A 168 7.92 -8.35 14.16
N GLU A 169 7.47 -9.46 13.57
CA GLU A 169 8.17 -10.11 12.44
C GLU A 169 8.25 -9.19 11.22
N ASN A 170 7.23 -8.38 10.97
CA ASN A 170 7.28 -7.38 9.89
C ASN A 170 8.33 -6.30 10.15
N VAL A 171 8.54 -5.88 11.40
CA VAL A 171 9.62 -4.97 11.79
C VAL A 171 10.98 -5.65 11.65
N GLU A 172 11.14 -6.83 12.22
CA GLU A 172 12.38 -7.61 12.18
C GLU A 172 12.83 -7.89 10.74
N ALA A 173 11.89 -8.14 9.83
CA ALA A 173 12.18 -8.31 8.41
C ALA A 173 12.90 -7.09 7.80
N GLY A 174 12.55 -5.88 8.22
CA GLY A 174 13.26 -4.64 7.83
C GLY A 174 14.63 -4.53 8.46
N GLU A 175 14.72 -4.79 9.77
CA GLU A 175 15.96 -4.70 10.52
C GLU A 175 17.02 -5.71 10.06
N LEU A 176 16.59 -6.94 9.70
CA LEU A 176 17.47 -7.96 9.09
C LEU A 176 18.07 -7.52 7.74
N ARG A 177 17.46 -6.55 7.08
CA ARG A 177 17.95 -5.92 5.84
C ARG A 177 18.79 -4.67 6.09
N GLY A 178 19.06 -4.38 7.37
CA GLY A 178 19.85 -3.23 7.79
C GLY A 178 19.07 -1.90 7.78
N LEU A 179 17.75 -1.96 7.68
CA LEU A 179 16.91 -0.77 7.81
C LEU A 179 16.76 -0.38 9.28
N ASP A 180 16.71 0.92 9.54
CA ASP A 180 16.37 1.45 10.86
C ASP A 180 14.86 1.74 10.89
N LEU A 181 14.08 1.10 11.79
CA LEU A 181 12.67 1.44 11.97
C LEU A 181 12.56 2.83 12.61
N VAL A 182 11.88 3.73 11.95
CA VAL A 182 11.65 5.10 12.45
C VAL A 182 10.28 5.22 13.12
N HIS A 183 9.26 4.61 12.50
CA HIS A 183 7.89 4.69 13.03
C HIS A 183 7.00 3.59 12.47
N THR A 184 5.89 3.32 13.16
CA THR A 184 4.79 2.51 12.64
C THR A 184 3.47 3.26 12.77
N LEU A 185 2.64 3.22 11.73
CA LEU A 185 1.28 3.76 11.74
C LEU A 185 0.31 2.59 11.73
N VAL A 186 -0.17 2.22 12.91
CA VAL A 186 -1.08 1.08 13.09
C VAL A 186 -2.51 1.52 12.88
N SER A 187 -3.27 0.77 12.08
CA SER A 187 -4.69 1.00 11.88
C SER A 187 -5.51 0.52 13.07
N SER A 188 -6.49 1.32 13.44
CA SER A 188 -7.49 0.96 14.46
C SER A 188 -8.58 0.07 13.86
N LYS A 189 -9.43 -0.51 14.73
CA LYS A 189 -10.63 -1.22 14.27
C LYS A 189 -11.58 -0.29 13.51
N ASP A 190 -11.66 0.99 13.89
CA ASP A 190 -12.50 1.97 13.19
C ASP A 190 -11.98 2.26 11.78
N ASP A 191 -10.65 2.29 11.58
CA ASP A 191 -10.06 2.43 10.24
C ASP A 191 -10.42 1.23 9.34
N TRP A 192 -10.35 0.02 9.89
CA TRP A 192 -10.77 -1.19 9.21
C TRP A 192 -12.28 -1.20 8.91
N ASP A 193 -13.13 -0.93 9.91
CA ASP A 193 -14.59 -0.89 9.75
C ASP A 193 -15.00 0.17 8.70
N ARG A 194 -14.31 1.32 8.68
CA ARG A 194 -14.52 2.35 7.66
C ARG A 194 -14.11 1.85 6.26
N TYR A 195 -12.92 1.24 6.14
CA TYR A 195 -12.43 0.72 4.87
C TYR A 195 -13.38 -0.32 4.28
N GLU A 196 -13.76 -1.30 5.06
CA GLU A 196 -14.69 -2.36 4.64
C GLU A 196 -16.11 -1.82 4.41
N GLY A 197 -16.60 -0.95 5.30
CA GLY A 197 -17.93 -0.36 5.21
C GLY A 197 -18.13 0.48 3.94
N LEU A 198 -17.11 1.22 3.50
CA LEU A 198 -17.15 1.97 2.24
C LEU A 198 -17.28 1.06 1.02
N GLN A 199 -16.66 -0.13 1.02
CA GLN A 199 -16.83 -1.11 -0.06
C GLN A 199 -18.28 -1.61 -0.14
N TRP A 200 -18.86 -1.95 1.01
CA TRP A 200 -20.25 -2.42 1.06
C TRP A 200 -21.22 -1.34 0.63
N HIS A 201 -21.01 -0.10 1.08
CA HIS A 201 -21.82 1.05 0.68
C HIS A 201 -21.75 1.28 -0.83
N ALA A 202 -20.54 1.32 -1.41
CA ALA A 202 -20.33 1.53 -2.82
C ALA A 202 -20.99 0.45 -3.68
N MET A 203 -20.91 -0.82 -3.26
CA MET A 203 -21.60 -1.91 -3.96
C MET A 203 -23.12 -1.81 -3.84
N ALA A 204 -23.66 -1.42 -2.69
CA ALA A 204 -25.09 -1.23 -2.52
C ALA A 204 -25.65 -0.12 -3.43
N GLU A 205 -24.93 1.02 -3.54
CA GLU A 205 -25.30 2.10 -4.44
C GLU A 205 -25.19 1.68 -5.91
N TYR A 206 -24.11 0.94 -6.25
CA TYR A 206 -23.96 0.41 -7.62
C TYR A 206 -25.09 -0.52 -8.00
N ALA A 207 -25.48 -1.45 -7.14
CA ALA A 207 -26.55 -2.41 -7.39
C ALA A 207 -27.91 -1.73 -7.62
N ARG A 208 -28.19 -0.64 -6.90
CA ARG A 208 -29.42 0.13 -7.10
C ARG A 208 -29.46 0.83 -8.44
N ALA A 209 -28.31 1.33 -8.89
CA ALA A 209 -28.22 2.13 -10.12
C ALA A 209 -28.04 1.28 -11.39
N ASN A 210 -27.64 0.02 -11.28
CA ASN A 210 -27.23 -0.84 -12.40
C ASN A 210 -27.89 -2.22 -12.32
N GLN A 211 -29.22 -2.27 -12.17
CA GLN A 211 -29.99 -3.51 -12.00
C GLN A 211 -29.89 -4.48 -13.18
N ASP A 212 -29.62 -3.94 -14.39
CA ASP A 212 -29.50 -4.73 -15.62
C ASP A 212 -28.04 -5.14 -15.93
N ASP A 213 -27.07 -4.85 -15.05
CA ASP A 213 -25.69 -5.27 -15.24
C ASP A 213 -25.57 -6.81 -15.15
N PRO A 214 -25.12 -7.49 -16.22
CA PRO A 214 -25.01 -8.96 -16.22
C PRO A 214 -24.05 -9.52 -15.18
N ASP A 215 -23.06 -8.72 -14.72
CA ASP A 215 -22.10 -9.13 -13.68
C ASP A 215 -22.63 -8.92 -12.26
N LEU A 216 -23.77 -8.25 -12.07
CA LEU A 216 -24.29 -7.85 -10.76
C LEU A 216 -24.46 -9.03 -9.78
N PRO A 217 -24.98 -10.20 -10.18
CA PRO A 217 -25.11 -11.34 -9.27
C PRO A 217 -23.76 -11.80 -8.70
N GLU A 218 -22.73 -11.91 -9.55
CA GLU A 218 -21.36 -12.32 -9.16
C GLU A 218 -20.68 -11.27 -8.28
N LEU A 219 -20.87 -9.98 -8.58
CA LEU A 219 -20.39 -8.86 -7.78
C LEU A 219 -20.97 -8.89 -6.35
N LEU A 220 -22.27 -9.09 -6.24
CA LEU A 220 -22.97 -9.16 -4.94
C LEU A 220 -22.54 -10.39 -4.13
N GLU A 221 -22.41 -11.56 -4.76
CA GLU A 221 -21.94 -12.77 -4.10
C GLU A 221 -20.53 -12.58 -3.53
N ARG A 222 -19.62 -12.00 -4.32
CA ARG A 222 -18.25 -11.73 -3.89
C ARG A 222 -18.20 -10.79 -2.69
N VAL A 223 -18.89 -9.65 -2.75
CA VAL A 223 -18.94 -8.70 -1.63
C VAL A 223 -19.57 -9.34 -0.39
N ALA A 224 -20.64 -10.14 -0.55
CA ALA A 224 -21.28 -10.82 0.59
C ALA A 224 -20.31 -11.81 1.26
N LYS A 225 -19.53 -12.56 0.46
CA LYS A 225 -18.50 -13.48 0.97
C LYS A 225 -17.40 -12.71 1.72
N GLU A 226 -16.78 -11.69 1.10
CA GLU A 226 -15.70 -10.90 1.69
C GLU A 226 -16.17 -10.21 2.99
N LYS A 227 -17.35 -9.59 2.98
CA LYS A 227 -18.02 -9.03 4.17
C LYS A 227 -18.20 -10.07 5.28
N SER A 228 -18.68 -11.27 4.95
CA SER A 228 -18.90 -12.33 5.93
C SER A 228 -17.58 -12.77 6.57
N VAL A 229 -16.51 -12.92 5.78
CA VAL A 229 -15.17 -13.27 6.26
C VAL A 229 -14.63 -12.21 7.20
N TYR A 230 -14.71 -10.93 6.80
CA TYR A 230 -14.26 -9.83 7.64
C TYR A 230 -15.02 -9.78 8.98
N LEU A 231 -16.36 -9.79 8.97
CA LEU A 231 -17.17 -9.66 10.18
C LEU A 231 -17.04 -10.85 11.14
N ARG A 232 -16.81 -12.07 10.62
CA ARG A 232 -16.68 -13.28 11.45
C ARG A 232 -15.30 -13.43 12.06
N TRP A 233 -14.26 -13.07 11.32
CA TRP A 233 -12.87 -13.37 11.71
C TRP A 233 -11.92 -12.20 11.50
N GLY A 234 -11.91 -11.60 10.30
CA GLY A 234 -10.90 -10.61 9.90
C GLY A 234 -10.81 -9.43 10.85
N ARG A 235 -11.95 -8.89 11.28
CA ARG A 235 -12.04 -7.75 12.21
C ARG A 235 -11.30 -7.95 13.53
N ASP A 236 -11.18 -9.18 13.99
CA ASP A 236 -10.52 -9.51 15.26
C ASP A 236 -9.17 -10.20 15.08
N ALA A 237 -8.88 -10.74 13.90
CA ALA A 237 -7.66 -11.49 13.63
C ALA A 237 -6.62 -10.72 12.82
N LEU A 238 -7.05 -9.74 12.00
CA LEU A 238 -6.16 -8.97 11.14
C LEU A 238 -5.83 -7.60 11.73
N GLY A 239 -4.54 -7.31 11.82
CA GLY A 239 -4.00 -5.97 11.97
C GLY A 239 -3.51 -5.43 10.63
N TRP A 240 -3.23 -4.16 10.61
CA TRP A 240 -2.63 -3.44 9.48
C TRP A 240 -1.69 -2.37 10.00
N ALA A 241 -0.53 -2.23 9.40
CA ALA A 241 0.38 -1.14 9.73
C ALA A 241 1.16 -0.66 8.51
N ILE A 242 1.50 0.62 8.50
CA ILE A 242 2.53 1.19 7.64
C ILE A 242 3.81 1.24 8.45
N TYR A 243 4.85 0.58 7.95
CA TYR A 243 6.20 0.55 8.50
C TYR A 243 7.05 1.58 7.80
N VAL A 244 7.61 2.51 8.55
CA VAL A 244 8.42 3.62 8.05
C VAL A 244 9.87 3.36 8.43
N PHE A 245 10.68 3.01 7.45
CA PHE A 245 12.09 2.68 7.63
C PHE A 245 13.00 3.74 6.98
N ARG A 246 14.22 3.81 7.50
CA ARG A 246 15.34 4.54 6.90
C ARG A 246 16.40 3.57 6.42
N CYS A 247 16.92 3.80 5.21
CA CYS A 247 18.15 3.16 4.79
C CYS A 247 19.32 3.67 5.63
N PRO A 248 20.29 2.82 6.03
CA PRO A 248 21.44 3.29 6.76
C PRO A 248 22.29 4.27 5.94
N PRO A 249 22.92 5.27 6.55
CA PRO A 249 23.79 6.20 5.86
C PRO A 249 25.00 5.47 5.24
N ALA A 250 25.53 6.01 4.13
CA ALA A 250 26.61 5.40 3.34
C ALA A 250 27.81 4.91 4.18
N ARG A 251 28.15 5.64 5.25
CA ARG A 251 29.24 5.27 6.17
C ARG A 251 28.97 3.97 6.95
N ARG A 252 27.72 3.67 7.30
CA ARG A 252 27.32 2.41 7.96
C ARG A 252 27.34 1.23 6.98
N VAL A 253 26.90 1.44 5.74
CA VAL A 253 26.91 0.41 4.70
C VAL A 253 28.34 -0.08 4.44
N TRP A 254 29.31 0.82 4.41
CA TRP A 254 30.73 0.48 4.24
C TRP A 254 31.26 -0.38 5.42
N ALA A 255 30.93 -0.03 6.67
CA ALA A 255 31.36 -0.77 7.85
C ALA A 255 30.75 -2.20 7.95
N MET A 256 29.50 -2.37 7.51
CA MET A 256 28.84 -3.68 7.47
C MET A 256 29.43 -4.62 6.42
N ARG A 257 29.84 -4.11 5.25
CA ARG A 257 30.50 -4.89 4.19
C ARG A 257 31.86 -5.38 4.61
N GLN A 258 32.60 -4.64 5.42
CA GLN A 258 33.93 -5.05 5.93
C GLN A 258 33.86 -6.14 7.03
N ARG A 259 32.72 -6.31 7.71
CA ARG A 259 32.54 -7.37 8.74
C ARG A 259 32.09 -8.71 8.17
N ARG A 260 31.80 -8.79 6.86
CA ARG A 260 31.41 -10.03 6.17
C ARG A 260 32.55 -10.64 5.33
N VAL A 261 33.76 -10.11 5.40
CA VAL A 261 35.02 -10.63 4.89
C VAL A 261 35.87 -11.06 6.08
#